data_4c81d72211d379975d81393e866b69e6
#
_entry.id   4c81d72211d379975d81393e866b69e6
#
_cell.length_a   1.000
_cell.length_b   1.000
_cell.length_c   1.000
_cell.angle_alpha   90.00
_cell.angle_beta   90.00
_cell.angle_gamma   90.00
#
_symmetry.space_group_name_H-M   'P 1'
#
loop_
_entity.id
_entity.type
_entity.pdbx_description
1 polymer ?
#
loop_
_entity_poly.entity_id
_entity_poly.type
_entity_poly.pdbx_seq_one_letter_code
_entity_poly.pdbx_strand_id
1 'polypeptide(L)'
;MKTAFLGKTVSGPFTIPSGIVSTAPSIIQRIMDELPEVGVITTKSVGPVPRTGNREPVYSQYAPGCFVNAVGLTNPGAEEARRGFESLSIPEDRFLLVSIFGGSIEEFVSVAKILAPVADGLELNLSCPHAQGYGMAMGQDPEMVAAIVSAVKAAVDVPVIPKLTPNVDRIEDIGRAALQAGADGLCAINTVGPGYTESHGHSVLSNGMGGMSGGGVLPTALKCIRALKTITDKPIIGCGGLSTADDCRAAMNAGASIVGVGSALSGMDTQGMNGFFRQLQRDLETGGNKAKAELNLDLDMDFSAFKVVTNEPVCDDITVVTLNGNINIQPGEYVFVWIPGVGEKPFSCLTDAPLRLAVIDVGQFTHACYALEPGDEVYIRGPHGAPVLPKDDAHVVCVAGGTGLAAVYQLARDFGSQEKPAQIFAGARSADRLYFIDECRAIADVHIATDDGSAGFNGRVTDALRSYLDTLDAETLARTEFYNCGPEPMIHAAEAVQRDFVEPAKMFSAIDYTTKCGVGICGACASPDGRRICVDGPFINTQ
;
A
#
# COMPACT_ATOMS: atom_id res chain seq x y z
N MET A 1 -6.12 -1.25 -26.84
CA MET A 1 -7.21 -2.21 -27.25
C MET A 1 -8.55 -1.74 -26.66
N LYS A 2 -9.35 -0.95 -27.44
CA LYS A 2 -10.65 -0.45 -26.96
C LYS A 2 -11.62 -1.61 -26.76
N THR A 3 -12.40 -1.57 -25.67
CA THR A 3 -13.28 -2.66 -25.26
C THR A 3 -14.68 -2.11 -24.95
N ALA A 4 -15.73 -2.77 -25.41
CA ALA A 4 -17.12 -2.41 -25.06
C ALA A 4 -17.46 -2.99 -23.66
N PHE A 5 -17.97 -2.14 -22.77
CA PHE A 5 -18.36 -2.55 -21.43
C PHE A 5 -19.55 -1.73 -20.93
N LEU A 6 -20.67 -2.38 -20.65
CA LEU A 6 -21.90 -1.79 -20.09
C LEU A 6 -22.35 -0.48 -20.77
N GLY A 7 -22.37 -0.47 -22.09
CA GLY A 7 -22.80 0.68 -22.89
C GLY A 7 -21.74 1.75 -23.15
N LYS A 8 -20.55 1.63 -22.57
CA LYS A 8 -19.41 2.53 -22.74
C LYS A 8 -18.29 1.82 -23.53
N THR A 9 -17.53 2.56 -24.33
CA THR A 9 -16.29 2.05 -24.94
C THR A 9 -15.11 2.49 -24.09
N VAL A 10 -14.50 1.54 -23.37
CA VAL A 10 -13.37 1.82 -22.50
C VAL A 10 -12.05 1.66 -23.22
N SER A 11 -11.00 2.33 -22.73
CA SER A 11 -9.68 2.44 -23.36
C SER A 11 -8.91 1.13 -23.40
N GLY A 12 -9.12 0.23 -22.44
CA GLY A 12 -8.42 -1.06 -22.33
C GLY A 12 -9.27 -2.16 -21.71
N PRO A 13 -8.83 -3.43 -21.84
CA PRO A 13 -9.57 -4.59 -21.36
C PRO A 13 -9.31 -4.91 -19.88
N PHE A 14 -8.48 -4.12 -19.18
CA PHE A 14 -8.06 -4.44 -17.82
C PHE A 14 -8.84 -3.71 -16.74
N THR A 15 -8.93 -4.35 -15.58
CA THR A 15 -9.24 -3.72 -14.30
C THR A 15 -8.23 -4.15 -13.24
N ILE A 16 -8.00 -3.30 -12.24
CA ILE A 16 -7.37 -3.68 -10.98
C ILE A 16 -8.51 -4.04 -10.01
N PRO A 17 -8.61 -5.29 -9.52
CA PRO A 17 -9.73 -5.72 -8.69
C PRO A 17 -9.85 -4.92 -7.38
N SER A 18 -11.07 -4.82 -6.88
CA SER A 18 -11.37 -4.13 -5.62
C SER A 18 -10.44 -4.56 -4.47
N GLY A 19 -9.93 -3.56 -3.75
CA GLY A 19 -9.04 -3.76 -2.60
C GLY A 19 -7.57 -3.90 -2.94
N ILE A 20 -7.22 -3.80 -4.21
CA ILE A 20 -5.85 -3.84 -4.74
C ILE A 20 -5.51 -2.47 -5.32
N VAL A 21 -4.45 -1.84 -4.86
CA VAL A 21 -3.91 -0.55 -5.33
C VAL A 21 -4.94 0.59 -5.32
N SER A 22 -6.03 0.52 -6.07
CA SER A 22 -7.07 1.54 -6.26
C SER A 22 -7.93 1.80 -5.00
N THR A 23 -7.29 2.21 -3.91
CA THR A 23 -7.92 2.33 -2.58
C THR A 23 -8.13 3.77 -2.15
N ALA A 24 -7.29 4.70 -2.60
CA ALA A 24 -7.40 6.12 -2.32
C ALA A 24 -7.72 6.91 -3.60
N PRO A 25 -8.48 8.02 -3.52
CA PRO A 25 -8.78 8.84 -4.68
C PRO A 25 -7.55 9.30 -5.47
N SER A 26 -6.47 9.67 -4.77
CA SER A 26 -5.20 10.07 -5.41
C SER A 26 -4.58 8.97 -6.26
N ILE A 27 -4.58 7.72 -5.78
CA ILE A 27 -4.10 6.58 -6.58
C ILE A 27 -5.03 6.31 -7.77
N ILE A 28 -6.35 6.40 -7.56
CA ILE A 28 -7.35 6.20 -8.60
C ILE A 28 -7.15 7.22 -9.72
N GLN A 29 -6.97 8.51 -9.37
CA GLN A 29 -6.69 9.56 -10.35
C GLN A 29 -5.42 9.26 -11.14
N ARG A 30 -4.34 8.87 -10.44
CA ARG A 30 -3.07 8.53 -11.09
C ARG A 30 -3.19 7.36 -12.06
N ILE A 31 -3.97 6.33 -11.70
CA ILE A 31 -4.27 5.21 -12.62
C ILE A 31 -5.02 5.70 -13.86
N MET A 32 -6.00 6.60 -13.70
CA MET A 32 -6.73 7.18 -14.83
C MET A 32 -5.83 7.98 -15.76
N ASP A 33 -4.88 8.73 -15.21
CA ASP A 33 -3.98 9.61 -15.97
C ASP A 33 -2.86 8.84 -16.67
N GLU A 34 -2.28 7.83 -16.00
CA GLU A 34 -1.04 7.18 -16.45
C GLU A 34 -1.24 5.81 -17.10
N LEU A 35 -2.37 5.13 -16.85
CA LEU A 35 -2.63 3.73 -17.27
C LEU A 35 -3.84 3.61 -18.22
N PRO A 36 -3.71 4.03 -19.49
CA PRO A 36 -4.80 3.89 -20.44
C PRO A 36 -5.23 2.44 -20.72
N GLU A 37 -4.42 1.47 -20.40
CA GLU A 37 -4.70 0.03 -20.52
C GLU A 37 -5.78 -0.44 -19.53
N VAL A 38 -5.89 0.25 -18.37
CA VAL A 38 -6.89 -0.05 -17.33
C VAL A 38 -8.18 0.72 -17.62
N GLY A 39 -9.04 0.15 -18.45
CA GLY A 39 -10.28 0.80 -18.91
C GLY A 39 -11.39 0.85 -17.86
N VAL A 40 -11.42 -0.10 -16.92
CA VAL A 40 -12.36 -0.16 -15.79
C VAL A 40 -11.60 0.03 -14.49
N ILE A 41 -11.91 1.08 -13.74
CA ILE A 41 -11.28 1.34 -12.45
C ILE A 41 -12.21 0.86 -11.34
N THR A 42 -11.84 -0.25 -10.69
CA THR A 42 -12.63 -0.79 -9.57
C THR A 42 -12.06 -0.27 -8.25
N THR A 43 -12.88 0.43 -7.47
CA THR A 43 -12.44 1.04 -6.20
C THR A 43 -12.32 0.01 -5.07
N LYS A 44 -11.68 0.38 -3.98
CA LYS A 44 -11.81 -0.34 -2.70
C LYS A 44 -13.27 -0.45 -2.32
N SER A 45 -13.70 -1.59 -1.75
CA SER A 45 -15.06 -1.74 -1.26
C SER A 45 -15.33 -0.78 -0.10
N VAL A 46 -16.38 0.02 -0.24
CA VAL A 46 -16.84 1.04 0.72
C VAL A 46 -18.07 0.53 1.45
N GLY A 47 -18.09 0.71 2.77
CA GLY A 47 -19.23 0.37 3.63
C GLY A 47 -19.93 1.60 4.20
N PRO A 48 -20.97 1.40 5.03
CA PRO A 48 -21.77 2.49 5.57
C PRO A 48 -20.98 3.43 6.48
N VAL A 49 -20.01 2.89 7.24
CA VAL A 49 -19.22 3.61 8.24
C VAL A 49 -17.73 3.37 8.08
N PRO A 50 -16.87 4.28 8.59
CA PRO A 50 -15.41 4.08 8.58
C PRO A 50 -14.98 2.81 9.30
N ARG A 51 -13.96 2.12 8.76
CA ARG A 51 -13.34 0.94 9.37
C ARG A 51 -11.82 1.01 9.21
N THR A 52 -11.10 0.79 10.30
CA THR A 52 -9.63 0.71 10.31
C THR A 52 -9.09 -0.62 9.79
N GLY A 53 -9.96 -1.65 9.72
CA GLY A 53 -9.60 -3.00 9.34
C GLY A 53 -8.95 -3.80 10.46
N ASN A 54 -8.33 -4.91 10.09
CA ASN A 54 -7.63 -5.78 11.02
C ASN A 54 -6.25 -5.19 11.38
N ARG A 55 -5.74 -5.60 12.54
CA ARG A 55 -4.36 -5.33 12.96
C ARG A 55 -3.38 -6.08 12.06
N GLU A 56 -2.22 -5.49 11.81
CA GLU A 56 -1.14 -6.13 11.04
C GLU A 56 -0.50 -7.30 11.83
N PRO A 57 0.04 -8.31 11.14
CA PRO A 57 0.10 -8.54 9.70
C PRO A 57 -1.27 -8.86 9.07
N VAL A 58 -1.53 -8.25 7.89
CA VAL A 58 -2.79 -8.45 7.15
C VAL A 58 -2.60 -9.07 5.77
N TYR A 59 -1.34 -9.26 5.37
CA TYR A 59 -0.94 -9.78 4.06
C TYR A 59 0.32 -10.63 4.21
N SER A 60 0.33 -11.82 3.64
CA SER A 60 1.45 -12.77 3.70
C SER A 60 1.54 -13.57 2.41
N GLN A 61 2.72 -14.05 2.09
CA GLN A 61 3.01 -14.91 0.95
C GLN A 61 3.09 -16.37 1.41
N TYR A 62 2.45 -17.31 0.69
CA TYR A 62 2.53 -18.73 0.99
C TYR A 62 3.28 -19.53 -0.08
N ALA A 63 3.52 -18.91 -1.24
CA ALA A 63 4.39 -19.41 -2.31
C ALA A 63 4.71 -18.23 -3.25
N PRO A 64 5.73 -18.29 -4.10
CA PRO A 64 6.05 -17.24 -5.07
C PRO A 64 4.81 -16.83 -5.89
N GLY A 65 4.46 -15.53 -5.86
CA GLY A 65 3.29 -14.97 -6.52
C GLY A 65 1.93 -15.42 -5.96
N CYS A 66 1.90 -16.05 -4.79
CA CYS A 66 0.69 -16.55 -4.13
C CYS A 66 0.58 -15.98 -2.71
N PHE A 67 -0.58 -15.39 -2.39
CA PHE A 67 -0.75 -14.61 -1.18
C PHE A 67 -2.01 -14.97 -0.42
N VAL A 68 -1.99 -14.72 0.88
CA VAL A 68 -3.14 -14.78 1.77
C VAL A 68 -3.32 -13.42 2.46
N ASN A 69 -4.56 -12.95 2.59
CA ASN A 69 -4.83 -11.66 3.18
C ASN A 69 -6.09 -11.64 4.05
N ALA A 70 -6.07 -10.78 5.05
CA ALA A 70 -7.19 -10.46 5.92
C ALA A 70 -7.18 -8.97 6.28
N VAL A 71 -7.38 -8.09 5.30
CA VAL A 71 -7.29 -6.62 5.50
C VAL A 71 -8.43 -6.09 6.38
N GLY A 72 -9.60 -6.71 6.38
CA GLY A 72 -10.70 -6.38 7.29
C GLY A 72 -11.58 -5.22 6.83
N LEU A 73 -11.79 -5.04 5.52
CA LEU A 73 -12.67 -4.01 4.94
C LEU A 73 -12.32 -2.57 5.35
N THR A 74 -11.03 -2.25 5.47
CA THR A 74 -10.57 -0.86 5.69
C THR A 74 -11.20 0.07 4.65
N ASN A 75 -11.90 1.11 5.09
CA ASN A 75 -12.53 2.10 4.22
C ASN A 75 -12.94 3.35 5.01
N PRO A 76 -13.12 4.51 4.37
CA PRO A 76 -13.45 5.78 5.06
C PRO A 76 -14.94 5.95 5.39
N GLY A 77 -15.82 5.01 4.99
CA GLY A 77 -17.27 5.17 5.02
C GLY A 77 -17.81 5.84 3.75
N ALA A 78 -19.11 5.66 3.49
CA ALA A 78 -19.74 6.03 2.22
C ALA A 78 -19.70 7.54 1.94
N GLU A 79 -19.95 8.39 2.94
CA GLU A 79 -19.98 9.84 2.78
C GLU A 79 -18.59 10.43 2.47
N GLU A 80 -17.54 9.97 3.14
CA GLU A 80 -16.17 10.41 2.88
C GLU A 80 -15.67 9.90 1.52
N ALA A 81 -15.97 8.63 1.20
CA ALA A 81 -15.65 8.06 -0.10
C ALA A 81 -16.32 8.84 -1.24
N ARG A 82 -17.58 9.23 -1.08
CA ARG A 82 -18.31 10.07 -2.05
C ARG A 82 -17.56 11.38 -2.32
N ARG A 83 -17.21 12.12 -1.25
CA ARG A 83 -16.42 13.37 -1.38
C ARG A 83 -15.11 13.17 -2.14
N GLY A 84 -14.40 12.09 -1.83
CA GLY A 84 -13.18 11.74 -2.53
C GLY A 84 -13.40 11.40 -4.01
N PHE A 85 -14.47 10.69 -4.35
CA PHE A 85 -14.74 10.33 -5.74
C PHE A 85 -15.33 11.51 -6.55
N GLU A 86 -16.03 12.46 -5.92
CA GLU A 86 -16.48 13.71 -6.55
C GLU A 86 -15.31 14.59 -7.04
N SER A 87 -14.13 14.45 -6.43
CA SER A 87 -12.93 15.20 -6.84
C SER A 87 -12.20 14.59 -8.04
N LEU A 88 -12.57 13.36 -8.49
CA LEU A 88 -11.90 12.68 -9.59
C LEU A 88 -12.26 13.31 -10.94
N SER A 89 -11.25 13.47 -11.78
CA SER A 89 -11.42 13.80 -13.21
C SER A 89 -11.46 12.51 -14.02
N ILE A 90 -12.68 12.04 -14.35
CA ILE A 90 -12.88 10.75 -15.03
C ILE A 90 -12.91 10.97 -16.53
N PRO A 91 -11.91 10.44 -17.32
CA PRO A 91 -11.95 10.51 -18.77
C PRO A 91 -13.15 9.76 -19.36
N GLU A 92 -13.64 10.22 -20.52
CA GLU A 92 -14.82 9.63 -21.18
C GLU A 92 -14.65 8.13 -21.50
N ASP A 93 -13.41 7.69 -21.76
CA ASP A 93 -13.09 6.29 -22.08
C ASP A 93 -12.65 5.47 -20.85
N ARG A 94 -12.99 5.91 -19.67
CA ARG A 94 -12.83 5.16 -18.41
C ARG A 94 -14.18 4.85 -17.80
N PHE A 95 -14.26 3.74 -17.08
CA PHE A 95 -15.44 3.31 -16.33
C PHE A 95 -15.11 3.22 -14.85
N LEU A 96 -15.66 4.10 -14.02
CA LEU A 96 -15.50 4.03 -12.56
C LEU A 96 -16.51 3.05 -11.98
N LEU A 97 -16.03 1.86 -11.59
CA LEU A 97 -16.80 0.82 -10.92
C LEU A 97 -16.59 0.92 -9.41
N VAL A 98 -17.55 1.52 -8.70
CA VAL A 98 -17.44 1.69 -7.26
C VAL A 98 -17.88 0.42 -6.54
N SER A 99 -16.94 -0.21 -5.81
CA SER A 99 -17.23 -1.41 -5.03
C SER A 99 -17.82 -1.04 -3.67
N ILE A 100 -18.91 -1.70 -3.30
CA ILE A 100 -19.63 -1.47 -2.04
C ILE A 100 -19.86 -2.77 -1.27
N PHE A 101 -20.04 -2.66 0.05
CA PHE A 101 -20.46 -3.76 0.91
C PHE A 101 -21.42 -3.29 2.00
N GLY A 102 -22.19 -4.22 2.56
CA GLY A 102 -23.07 -4.03 3.70
C GLY A 102 -23.24 -5.32 4.49
N GLY A 103 -23.73 -5.22 5.71
CA GLY A 103 -24.11 -6.35 6.57
C GLY A 103 -25.58 -6.72 6.49
N SER A 104 -26.40 -5.89 5.81
CA SER A 104 -27.80 -6.14 5.53
C SER A 104 -28.20 -5.56 4.18
N ILE A 105 -29.40 -5.92 3.69
CA ILE A 105 -29.98 -5.37 2.46
C ILE A 105 -30.09 -3.84 2.55
N GLU A 106 -30.53 -3.33 3.70
CA GLU A 106 -30.72 -1.90 3.96
C GLU A 106 -29.38 -1.14 3.89
N GLU A 107 -28.31 -1.72 4.44
CA GLU A 107 -26.98 -1.12 4.35
C GLU A 107 -26.46 -1.07 2.91
N PHE A 108 -26.62 -2.16 2.13
CA PHE A 108 -26.27 -2.15 0.71
C PHE A 108 -27.02 -1.06 -0.06
N VAL A 109 -28.33 -0.93 0.16
CA VAL A 109 -29.17 0.10 -0.48
C VAL A 109 -28.76 1.51 -0.04
N SER A 110 -28.47 1.71 1.23
CA SER A 110 -28.04 3.00 1.75
C SER A 110 -26.71 3.45 1.12
N VAL A 111 -25.69 2.57 1.11
CA VAL A 111 -24.39 2.85 0.51
C VAL A 111 -24.50 3.05 -1.00
N ALA A 112 -25.32 2.24 -1.68
CA ALA A 112 -25.57 2.37 -3.11
C ALA A 112 -26.15 3.74 -3.47
N LYS A 113 -27.15 4.23 -2.72
CA LYS A 113 -27.75 5.57 -2.95
C LYS A 113 -26.76 6.71 -2.77
N ILE A 114 -25.83 6.59 -1.82
CA ILE A 114 -24.80 7.60 -1.56
C ILE A 114 -23.79 7.63 -2.72
N LEU A 115 -23.37 6.47 -3.23
CA LEU A 115 -22.23 6.34 -4.16
C LEU A 115 -22.62 6.25 -5.64
N ALA A 116 -23.88 5.88 -5.98
CA ALA A 116 -24.31 5.81 -7.37
C ALA A 116 -24.16 7.14 -8.15
N PRO A 117 -24.38 8.33 -7.54
CA PRO A 117 -24.22 9.60 -8.27
C PRO A 117 -22.80 9.89 -8.76
N VAL A 118 -21.77 9.23 -8.20
CA VAL A 118 -20.36 9.43 -8.54
C VAL A 118 -19.74 8.23 -9.24
N ALA A 119 -20.54 7.23 -9.63
CA ALA A 119 -20.11 5.97 -10.22
C ALA A 119 -20.70 5.78 -11.62
N ASP A 120 -19.94 5.18 -12.55
CA ASP A 120 -20.50 4.64 -13.79
C ASP A 120 -21.23 3.29 -13.54
N GLY A 121 -20.91 2.59 -12.45
CA GLY A 121 -21.56 1.36 -12.00
C GLY A 121 -21.13 0.96 -10.59
N LEU A 122 -21.86 0.02 -9.99
CA LEU A 122 -21.60 -0.50 -8.65
C LEU A 122 -21.20 -1.97 -8.69
N GLU A 123 -20.09 -2.32 -8.04
CA GLU A 123 -19.73 -3.71 -7.71
C GLU A 123 -20.27 -4.04 -6.31
N LEU A 124 -21.05 -5.11 -6.17
CA LEU A 124 -21.53 -5.57 -4.86
C LEU A 124 -20.57 -6.63 -4.33
N ASN A 125 -19.77 -6.30 -3.30
CA ASN A 125 -18.91 -7.26 -2.63
C ASN A 125 -19.72 -8.07 -1.61
N LEU A 126 -20.19 -9.24 -2.03
CA LEU A 126 -21.08 -10.12 -1.25
C LEU A 126 -20.33 -11.13 -0.38
N SER A 127 -18.99 -11.18 -0.45
CA SER A 127 -18.24 -12.32 0.04
C SER A 127 -17.01 -11.95 0.87
N CYS A 128 -17.13 -11.03 1.82
CA CYS A 128 -16.03 -10.75 2.72
C CYS A 128 -16.02 -11.72 3.92
N PRO A 129 -15.12 -12.72 3.97
CA PRO A 129 -15.13 -13.74 5.01
C PRO A 129 -14.60 -13.26 6.37
N HIS A 130 -14.03 -12.04 6.46
CA HIS A 130 -13.16 -11.63 7.56
C HIS A 130 -13.67 -10.45 8.40
N ALA A 131 -14.94 -10.06 8.23
CA ALA A 131 -15.55 -9.04 9.08
C ALA A 131 -16.67 -9.65 9.92
N GLN A 132 -16.57 -9.58 11.24
CA GLN A 132 -17.66 -10.00 12.13
C GLN A 132 -18.93 -9.24 11.76
N GLY A 133 -20.02 -9.97 11.49
CA GLY A 133 -21.32 -9.42 11.07
C GLY A 133 -21.47 -9.19 9.57
N TYR A 134 -20.39 -9.32 8.76
CA TYR A 134 -20.38 -9.16 7.29
C TYR A 134 -19.84 -10.46 6.69
N GLY A 135 -20.67 -11.39 6.31
CA GLY A 135 -20.19 -12.74 6.20
C GLY A 135 -20.20 -13.37 4.82
N MET A 136 -19.33 -14.33 4.68
CA MET A 136 -19.27 -15.31 3.58
C MET A 136 -20.64 -15.97 3.32
N ALA A 137 -21.49 -16.13 4.36
CA ALA A 137 -22.81 -16.71 4.28
C ALA A 137 -23.75 -15.99 3.30
N MET A 138 -23.68 -14.66 3.21
CA MET A 138 -24.57 -13.90 2.31
C MET A 138 -24.28 -14.18 0.83
N GLY A 139 -23.01 -14.30 0.46
CA GLY A 139 -22.60 -14.58 -0.93
C GLY A 139 -22.73 -16.06 -1.33
N GLN A 140 -22.98 -16.95 -0.38
CA GLN A 140 -23.16 -18.39 -0.61
C GLN A 140 -24.64 -18.78 -0.74
N ASP A 141 -25.55 -17.88 -0.37
CA ASP A 141 -27.00 -18.09 -0.44
C ASP A 141 -27.60 -17.39 -1.68
N PRO A 142 -28.12 -18.14 -2.68
CA PRO A 142 -28.72 -17.58 -3.88
C PRO A 142 -29.89 -16.65 -3.60
N GLU A 143 -30.72 -16.93 -2.60
CA GLU A 143 -31.90 -16.13 -2.25
C GLU A 143 -31.48 -14.79 -1.65
N MET A 144 -30.46 -14.79 -0.78
CA MET A 144 -29.91 -13.56 -0.20
C MET A 144 -29.23 -12.70 -1.28
N VAL A 145 -28.46 -13.30 -2.17
CA VAL A 145 -27.82 -12.59 -3.30
C VAL A 145 -28.90 -11.97 -4.20
N ALA A 146 -29.95 -12.69 -4.54
CA ALA A 146 -31.06 -12.16 -5.34
C ALA A 146 -31.77 -10.99 -4.62
N ALA A 147 -32.03 -11.11 -3.33
CA ALA A 147 -32.68 -10.06 -2.54
C ALA A 147 -31.83 -8.76 -2.51
N ILE A 148 -30.53 -8.87 -2.25
CA ILE A 148 -29.61 -7.70 -2.25
C ILE A 148 -29.56 -7.07 -3.63
N VAL A 149 -29.33 -7.85 -4.70
CA VAL A 149 -29.25 -7.33 -6.08
C VAL A 149 -30.55 -6.65 -6.47
N SER A 150 -31.71 -7.25 -6.23
CA SER A 150 -33.03 -6.69 -6.54
C SER A 150 -33.27 -5.38 -5.79
N ALA A 151 -32.95 -5.32 -4.50
CA ALA A 151 -33.13 -4.12 -3.69
C ALA A 151 -32.21 -2.97 -4.14
N VAL A 152 -30.94 -3.25 -4.45
CA VAL A 152 -30.01 -2.24 -4.98
C VAL A 152 -30.46 -1.76 -6.37
N LYS A 153 -30.83 -2.67 -7.28
CA LYS A 153 -31.33 -2.32 -8.63
C LYS A 153 -32.59 -1.45 -8.59
N ALA A 154 -33.47 -1.67 -7.61
CA ALA A 154 -34.64 -0.82 -7.41
C ALA A 154 -34.31 0.57 -6.85
N ALA A 155 -33.12 0.76 -6.31
CA ALA A 155 -32.71 1.98 -5.61
C ALA A 155 -31.79 2.90 -6.43
N VAL A 156 -31.17 2.40 -7.52
CA VAL A 156 -30.21 3.14 -8.36
C VAL A 156 -30.40 2.86 -9.84
N ASP A 157 -30.01 3.82 -10.69
CA ASP A 157 -30.13 3.71 -12.14
C ASP A 157 -28.84 3.20 -12.83
N VAL A 158 -27.70 3.20 -12.10
CA VAL A 158 -26.42 2.74 -12.64
C VAL A 158 -26.36 1.21 -12.73
N PRO A 159 -25.53 0.64 -13.63
CA PRO A 159 -25.28 -0.80 -13.69
C PRO A 159 -24.83 -1.39 -12.35
N VAL A 160 -25.30 -2.61 -12.05
CA VAL A 160 -24.96 -3.34 -10.81
C VAL A 160 -24.34 -4.67 -11.15
N ILE A 161 -23.14 -4.93 -10.61
CA ILE A 161 -22.32 -6.10 -10.85
C ILE A 161 -22.00 -6.79 -9.51
N PRO A 162 -22.67 -7.89 -9.14
CA PRO A 162 -22.28 -8.67 -7.96
C PRO A 162 -20.94 -9.39 -8.19
N LYS A 163 -20.04 -9.28 -7.19
CA LYS A 163 -18.80 -10.03 -7.13
C LYS A 163 -18.98 -11.31 -6.34
N LEU A 164 -18.81 -12.43 -7.04
CA LEU A 164 -19.14 -13.77 -6.55
C LEU A 164 -17.95 -14.43 -5.87
N THR A 165 -18.24 -15.18 -4.81
CA THR A 165 -17.26 -16.04 -4.13
C THR A 165 -17.09 -17.37 -4.89
N PRO A 166 -15.86 -17.88 -5.00
CA PRO A 166 -15.63 -19.25 -5.50
C PRO A 166 -15.90 -20.34 -4.46
N ASN A 167 -16.14 -19.95 -3.20
CA ASN A 167 -16.28 -20.85 -2.05
C ASN A 167 -17.71 -21.40 -1.94
N VAL A 168 -18.22 -21.93 -3.04
CA VAL A 168 -19.55 -22.53 -3.19
C VAL A 168 -19.45 -23.77 -4.07
N ASP A 169 -20.39 -24.69 -3.96
CA ASP A 169 -20.41 -25.91 -4.79
C ASP A 169 -20.64 -25.57 -6.26
N ARG A 170 -21.60 -24.68 -6.53
CA ARG A 170 -22.04 -24.29 -7.86
C ARG A 170 -22.22 -22.77 -7.97
N ILE A 171 -21.20 -22.11 -8.49
CA ILE A 171 -21.21 -20.64 -8.67
C ILE A 171 -22.29 -20.20 -9.68
N GLU A 172 -22.65 -21.04 -10.63
CA GLU A 172 -23.71 -20.78 -11.61
C GLU A 172 -25.08 -20.60 -10.97
N ASP A 173 -25.38 -21.23 -9.83
CA ASP A 173 -26.66 -21.07 -9.15
C ASP A 173 -26.74 -19.67 -8.49
N ILE A 174 -25.66 -19.22 -7.87
CA ILE A 174 -25.53 -17.84 -7.36
C ILE A 174 -25.62 -16.83 -8.50
N GLY A 175 -24.86 -17.06 -9.59
CA GLY A 175 -24.87 -16.20 -10.78
C GLY A 175 -26.25 -16.10 -11.42
N ARG A 176 -27.01 -17.21 -11.53
CA ARG A 176 -28.36 -17.23 -12.07
C ARG A 176 -29.33 -16.42 -11.19
N ALA A 177 -29.26 -16.59 -9.89
CA ALA A 177 -30.07 -15.83 -8.94
C ALA A 177 -29.81 -14.32 -9.05
N ALA A 178 -28.54 -13.91 -9.13
CA ALA A 178 -28.16 -12.51 -9.32
C ALA A 178 -28.68 -11.93 -10.66
N LEU A 179 -28.55 -12.69 -11.76
CA LEU A 179 -29.02 -12.26 -13.09
C LEU A 179 -30.54 -12.13 -13.17
N GLN A 180 -31.27 -13.07 -12.56
CA GLN A 180 -32.75 -13.01 -12.46
C GLN A 180 -33.22 -11.83 -11.60
N ALA A 181 -32.44 -11.44 -10.60
CA ALA A 181 -32.68 -10.26 -9.77
C ALA A 181 -32.31 -8.93 -10.47
N GLY A 182 -31.80 -8.96 -11.71
CA GLY A 182 -31.55 -7.76 -12.52
C GLY A 182 -30.09 -7.33 -12.61
N ALA A 183 -29.12 -8.12 -12.19
CA ALA A 183 -27.69 -7.80 -12.36
C ALA A 183 -27.35 -7.51 -13.84
N ASP A 184 -26.54 -6.49 -14.10
CA ASP A 184 -26.15 -6.07 -15.45
C ASP A 184 -24.90 -6.79 -15.97
N GLY A 185 -24.15 -7.43 -15.09
CA GLY A 185 -22.97 -8.26 -15.33
C GLY A 185 -22.60 -9.03 -14.08
N LEU A 186 -21.51 -9.78 -14.14
CA LEU A 186 -20.98 -10.53 -13.00
C LEU A 186 -19.48 -10.26 -12.84
N CYS A 187 -18.96 -10.31 -11.60
CA CYS A 187 -17.52 -10.33 -11.33
C CYS A 187 -17.15 -11.65 -10.65
N ALA A 188 -16.16 -12.35 -11.15
CA ALA A 188 -15.65 -13.60 -10.60
C ALA A 188 -14.13 -13.69 -10.81
N ILE A 189 -13.39 -14.02 -9.75
CA ILE A 189 -13.81 -14.51 -8.44
C ILE A 189 -13.32 -13.58 -7.33
N ASN A 190 -13.95 -13.62 -6.15
CA ASN A 190 -13.35 -13.17 -4.91
C ASN A 190 -12.27 -14.19 -4.47
N THR A 191 -11.60 -13.97 -3.34
CA THR A 191 -10.54 -14.84 -2.83
C THR A 191 -11.05 -16.25 -2.50
N VAL A 192 -10.16 -17.23 -2.67
CA VAL A 192 -10.42 -18.64 -2.30
C VAL A 192 -10.07 -18.84 -0.82
N GLY A 193 -10.79 -19.68 -0.12
CA GLY A 193 -10.40 -20.02 1.24
C GLY A 193 -11.55 -20.15 2.22
N PRO A 194 -11.24 -20.07 3.53
CA PRO A 194 -10.06 -19.43 4.13
C PRO A 194 -8.76 -20.24 3.99
N GLY A 195 -7.64 -19.53 3.84
CA GLY A 195 -6.28 -20.06 3.88
C GLY A 195 -5.55 -19.66 5.17
N TYR A 196 -4.52 -20.41 5.51
CA TYR A 196 -3.68 -20.22 6.70
C TYR A 196 -2.20 -20.11 6.29
N THR A 197 -1.44 -19.23 6.96
CA THR A 197 0.01 -19.16 6.85
C THR A 197 0.63 -19.09 8.23
N GLU A 198 1.79 -19.73 8.35
CA GLU A 198 2.56 -19.82 9.59
C GLU A 198 4.02 -19.45 9.33
N SER A 199 4.63 -18.79 10.31
CA SER A 199 6.06 -18.54 10.35
C SER A 199 6.57 -18.77 11.76
N HIS A 200 7.65 -19.52 11.92
CA HIS A 200 8.26 -19.83 13.23
C HIS A 200 7.28 -20.37 14.28
N GLY A 201 6.29 -21.18 13.88
CA GLY A 201 5.29 -21.76 14.79
C GLY A 201 4.15 -20.80 15.18
N HIS A 202 4.06 -19.62 14.57
CA HIS A 202 3.02 -18.63 14.83
C HIS A 202 2.20 -18.36 13.57
N SER A 203 0.87 -18.18 13.75
CA SER A 203 0.02 -17.66 12.68
C SER A 203 0.48 -16.28 12.26
N VAL A 204 0.78 -16.09 10.98
CA VAL A 204 1.26 -14.78 10.48
C VAL A 204 0.13 -13.76 10.53
N LEU A 205 -1.03 -14.05 9.92
CA LEU A 205 -2.13 -13.11 9.92
C LEU A 205 -2.70 -12.91 11.32
N SER A 206 -2.86 -11.67 11.74
CA SER A 206 -3.46 -11.32 13.04
C SER A 206 -4.88 -11.87 13.21
N ASN A 207 -5.60 -12.10 12.11
CA ASN A 207 -6.94 -12.69 12.05
C ASN A 207 -6.91 -14.23 12.03
N GLY A 208 -5.72 -14.86 12.07
CA GLY A 208 -5.51 -16.30 12.01
C GLY A 208 -5.62 -16.90 10.60
N MET A 209 -6.63 -16.53 9.84
CA MET A 209 -6.88 -17.01 8.47
C MET A 209 -7.24 -15.87 7.53
N GLY A 210 -7.08 -16.09 6.22
CA GLY A 210 -7.36 -15.09 5.20
C GLY A 210 -7.82 -15.67 3.86
N GLY A 211 -8.16 -14.80 2.94
CA GLY A 211 -8.49 -15.17 1.57
C GLY A 211 -7.23 -15.35 0.71
N MET A 212 -7.16 -16.45 -0.03
CA MET A 212 -6.04 -16.79 -0.91
C MET A 212 -6.21 -16.15 -2.29
N SER A 213 -5.09 -15.67 -2.85
CA SER A 213 -4.99 -15.06 -4.17
C SER A 213 -3.66 -15.44 -4.84
N GLY A 214 -3.43 -14.95 -6.07
CA GLY A 214 -2.21 -15.26 -6.83
C GLY A 214 -2.35 -16.45 -7.75
N GLY A 215 -1.26 -16.85 -8.40
CA GLY A 215 -1.26 -17.89 -9.44
C GLY A 215 -1.90 -19.22 -9.05
N GLY A 216 -1.82 -19.58 -7.76
CA GLY A 216 -2.42 -20.80 -7.24
C GLY A 216 -3.96 -20.90 -7.35
N VAL A 217 -4.66 -19.77 -7.46
CA VAL A 217 -6.13 -19.76 -7.59
C VAL A 217 -6.62 -19.67 -9.04
N LEU A 218 -5.73 -19.50 -10.02
CA LEU A 218 -6.09 -19.35 -11.44
C LEU A 218 -6.98 -20.49 -11.99
N PRO A 219 -6.69 -21.77 -11.72
CA PRO A 219 -7.55 -22.87 -12.22
C PRO A 219 -8.99 -22.75 -11.73
N THR A 220 -9.17 -22.35 -10.47
CA THR A 220 -10.50 -22.12 -9.88
C THR A 220 -11.21 -20.93 -10.53
N ALA A 221 -10.50 -19.82 -10.77
CA ALA A 221 -11.05 -18.66 -11.45
C ALA A 221 -11.54 -19.02 -12.88
N LEU A 222 -10.71 -19.70 -13.66
CA LEU A 222 -11.08 -20.14 -15.03
C LEU A 222 -12.28 -21.08 -15.03
N LYS A 223 -12.37 -22.03 -14.08
CA LYS A 223 -13.53 -22.90 -13.90
C LYS A 223 -14.80 -22.07 -13.65
N CYS A 224 -14.74 -21.14 -12.72
CA CYS A 224 -15.87 -20.28 -12.36
C CYS A 224 -16.32 -19.39 -13.50
N ILE A 225 -15.40 -18.75 -14.21
CA ILE A 225 -15.71 -17.88 -15.37
C ILE A 225 -16.40 -18.71 -16.46
N ARG A 226 -15.89 -19.91 -16.80
CA ARG A 226 -16.55 -20.81 -17.76
C ARG A 226 -17.96 -21.19 -17.33
N ALA A 227 -18.15 -21.58 -16.07
CA ALA A 227 -19.45 -21.95 -15.55
C ALA A 227 -20.45 -20.79 -15.66
N LEU A 228 -20.04 -19.58 -15.31
CA LEU A 228 -20.87 -18.38 -15.45
C LEU A 228 -21.18 -18.04 -16.90
N LYS A 229 -20.24 -18.22 -17.83
CA LYS A 229 -20.46 -17.96 -19.27
C LYS A 229 -21.53 -18.88 -19.86
N THR A 230 -21.76 -20.07 -19.29
CA THR A 230 -22.82 -20.98 -19.77
C THR A 230 -24.24 -20.47 -19.47
N ILE A 231 -24.38 -19.51 -18.56
CA ILE A 231 -25.69 -19.03 -18.07
C ILE A 231 -25.99 -17.59 -18.50
N THR A 232 -25.04 -16.87 -19.12
CA THR A 232 -25.26 -15.47 -19.51
C THR A 232 -24.38 -15.02 -20.67
N ASP A 233 -24.91 -14.10 -21.48
CA ASP A 233 -24.15 -13.30 -22.45
C ASP A 233 -23.80 -11.91 -21.91
N LYS A 234 -24.26 -11.54 -20.73
CA LYS A 234 -23.90 -10.28 -20.07
C LYS A 234 -22.38 -10.27 -19.75
N PRO A 235 -21.77 -9.07 -19.59
CA PRO A 235 -20.35 -8.95 -19.30
C PRO A 235 -19.94 -9.68 -18.01
N ILE A 236 -18.78 -10.34 -18.07
CA ILE A 236 -18.13 -10.96 -16.91
C ILE A 236 -16.78 -10.29 -16.71
N ILE A 237 -16.55 -9.71 -15.53
CA ILE A 237 -15.22 -9.32 -15.07
C ILE A 237 -14.56 -10.56 -14.52
N GLY A 238 -13.52 -11.07 -15.20
CA GLY A 238 -12.78 -12.25 -14.79
C GLY A 238 -11.52 -11.87 -14.01
N CYS A 239 -11.39 -12.30 -12.76
CA CYS A 239 -10.21 -12.09 -11.93
C CYS A 239 -9.91 -13.32 -11.05
N GLY A 240 -8.66 -13.40 -10.57
CA GLY A 240 -8.17 -14.49 -9.74
C GLY A 240 -6.96 -15.19 -10.35
N GLY A 241 -5.76 -14.76 -9.95
CA GLY A 241 -4.50 -15.37 -10.34
C GLY A 241 -3.97 -15.00 -11.73
N LEU A 242 -4.58 -14.03 -12.40
CA LEU A 242 -4.10 -13.57 -13.71
C LEU A 242 -2.81 -12.77 -13.52
N SER A 243 -1.74 -13.22 -14.15
CA SER A 243 -0.40 -12.65 -14.01
C SER A 243 0.31 -12.43 -15.35
N THR A 244 -0.12 -13.10 -16.41
CA THR A 244 0.52 -13.09 -17.72
C THR A 244 -0.50 -12.85 -18.82
N ALA A 245 -0.04 -12.52 -20.03
CA ALA A 245 -0.91 -12.40 -21.20
C ALA A 245 -1.59 -13.75 -21.54
N ASP A 246 -0.93 -14.87 -21.28
CA ASP A 246 -1.52 -16.20 -21.46
C ASP A 246 -2.69 -16.43 -20.49
N ASP A 247 -2.54 -16.02 -19.22
CA ASP A 247 -3.61 -16.11 -18.24
C ASP A 247 -4.80 -15.23 -18.64
N CYS A 248 -4.51 -14.00 -19.10
CA CYS A 248 -5.55 -13.08 -19.59
C CYS A 248 -6.29 -13.65 -20.81
N ARG A 249 -5.56 -14.23 -21.78
CA ARG A 249 -6.16 -14.94 -22.93
C ARG A 249 -7.02 -16.11 -22.48
N ALA A 250 -6.54 -16.90 -21.51
CA ALA A 250 -7.30 -18.03 -20.97
C ALA A 250 -8.61 -17.57 -20.29
N ALA A 251 -8.57 -16.45 -19.55
CA ALA A 251 -9.76 -15.87 -18.92
C ALA A 251 -10.75 -15.32 -19.96
N MET A 252 -10.27 -14.61 -20.99
CA MET A 252 -11.09 -14.13 -22.10
C MET A 252 -11.73 -15.30 -22.88
N ASN A 253 -10.97 -16.34 -23.17
CA ASN A 253 -11.47 -17.56 -23.82
C ASN A 253 -12.47 -18.33 -22.93
N ALA A 254 -12.36 -18.20 -21.61
CA ALA A 254 -13.33 -18.72 -20.67
C ALA A 254 -14.63 -17.91 -20.62
N GLY A 255 -14.64 -16.68 -21.17
CA GLY A 255 -15.83 -15.82 -21.25
C GLY A 255 -15.72 -14.47 -20.55
N ALA A 256 -14.55 -14.10 -20.03
CA ALA A 256 -14.37 -12.77 -19.43
C ALA A 256 -14.38 -11.66 -20.49
N SER A 257 -15.12 -10.59 -20.24
CA SER A 257 -15.15 -9.36 -21.06
C SER A 257 -14.09 -8.34 -20.64
N ILE A 258 -13.83 -8.28 -19.35
CA ILE A 258 -12.77 -7.49 -18.68
C ILE A 258 -11.95 -8.45 -17.84
N VAL A 259 -10.64 -8.29 -17.82
CA VAL A 259 -9.71 -9.12 -17.03
C VAL A 259 -9.08 -8.33 -15.90
N GLY A 260 -9.17 -8.87 -14.69
CA GLY A 260 -8.70 -8.25 -13.45
C GLY A 260 -7.33 -8.77 -13.03
N VAL A 261 -6.32 -7.90 -13.05
CA VAL A 261 -4.96 -8.19 -12.58
C VAL A 261 -4.75 -7.57 -11.21
N GLY A 262 -4.49 -8.38 -10.20
CA GLY A 262 -4.39 -7.95 -8.81
C GLY A 262 -3.06 -8.31 -8.16
N SER A 263 -2.98 -9.47 -7.54
CA SER A 263 -1.80 -9.91 -6.76
C SER A 263 -0.48 -9.96 -7.54
N ALA A 264 -0.52 -10.03 -8.86
CA ALA A 264 0.66 -9.91 -9.71
C ALA A 264 1.39 -8.55 -9.55
N LEU A 265 0.69 -7.53 -9.04
CA LEU A 265 1.23 -6.18 -8.82
C LEU A 265 1.99 -6.05 -7.48
N SER A 266 2.05 -7.12 -6.66
CA SER A 266 2.77 -7.10 -5.37
C SER A 266 4.25 -6.82 -5.58
N GLY A 267 4.79 -5.89 -4.82
CA GLY A 267 6.19 -5.46 -4.90
C GLY A 267 6.50 -4.46 -6.01
N MET A 268 5.59 -4.24 -6.96
CA MET A 268 5.83 -3.25 -8.01
C MET A 268 5.64 -1.84 -7.50
N ASP A 269 6.60 -0.97 -7.75
CA ASP A 269 6.44 0.47 -7.66
C ASP A 269 5.48 0.99 -8.75
N THR A 270 5.20 2.28 -8.76
CA THR A 270 4.28 2.87 -9.73
C THR A 270 4.79 2.75 -11.16
N GLN A 271 6.09 2.93 -11.38
CA GLN A 271 6.70 2.85 -12.72
C GLN A 271 6.68 1.41 -13.26
N GLY A 272 7.03 0.44 -12.41
CA GLY A 272 6.98 -0.98 -12.76
C GLY A 272 5.56 -1.44 -13.10
N MET A 273 4.56 -1.01 -12.32
CA MET A 273 3.16 -1.29 -12.61
C MET A 273 2.72 -0.71 -13.97
N ASN A 274 3.12 0.51 -14.28
CA ASN A 274 2.83 1.16 -15.56
C ASN A 274 3.49 0.41 -16.73
N GLY A 275 4.75 0.04 -16.59
CA GLY A 275 5.50 -0.77 -17.56
C GLY A 275 4.83 -2.12 -17.81
N PHE A 276 4.44 -2.79 -16.72
CA PHE A 276 3.79 -4.10 -16.77
C PHE A 276 2.46 -4.08 -17.54
N PHE A 277 1.53 -3.15 -17.27
CA PHE A 277 0.26 -3.07 -17.99
C PHE A 277 0.45 -2.74 -19.47
N ARG A 278 1.36 -1.83 -19.80
CA ARG A 278 1.71 -1.52 -21.20
C ARG A 278 2.23 -2.75 -21.95
N GLN A 279 3.13 -3.51 -21.32
CA GLN A 279 3.66 -4.73 -21.93
C GLN A 279 2.58 -5.81 -22.03
N LEU A 280 1.75 -5.97 -21.01
CA LEU A 280 0.65 -6.93 -20.99
C LEU A 280 -0.34 -6.69 -22.14
N GLN A 281 -0.70 -5.43 -22.39
CA GLN A 281 -1.56 -5.09 -23.54
C GLN A 281 -0.88 -5.39 -24.88
N ARG A 282 0.40 -5.03 -25.05
CA ARG A 282 1.15 -5.37 -26.28
C ARG A 282 1.19 -6.87 -26.52
N ASP A 283 1.41 -7.64 -25.47
CA ASP A 283 1.45 -9.10 -25.56
C ASP A 283 0.09 -9.66 -25.98
N LEU A 284 -1.03 -9.12 -25.46
CA LEU A 284 -2.36 -9.51 -25.90
C LEU A 284 -2.60 -9.21 -27.39
N GLU A 285 -2.15 -8.06 -27.88
CA GLU A 285 -2.30 -7.63 -29.27
C GLU A 285 -1.42 -8.42 -30.24
N THR A 286 -0.22 -8.83 -29.82
CA THR A 286 0.79 -9.47 -30.67
C THR A 286 0.89 -10.98 -30.52
N GLY A 287 0.19 -11.57 -29.56
CA GLY A 287 0.32 -12.99 -29.21
C GLY A 287 1.57 -13.31 -28.38
N GLY A 288 2.26 -12.28 -27.84
CA GLY A 288 3.44 -12.41 -26.99
C GLY A 288 3.12 -12.81 -25.54
N ASN A 289 4.15 -12.95 -24.72
CA ASN A 289 4.06 -13.19 -23.27
C ASN A 289 5.27 -12.60 -22.52
N LYS A 290 5.75 -11.42 -22.95
CA LYS A 290 6.94 -10.76 -22.38
C LYS A 290 6.70 -10.18 -21.01
N ALA A 291 5.47 -9.72 -20.72
CA ALA A 291 5.07 -9.21 -19.41
C ALA A 291 5.36 -10.21 -18.27
N LYS A 292 5.43 -11.51 -18.56
CA LYS A 292 5.85 -12.52 -17.59
C LYS A 292 7.24 -12.27 -17.01
N ALA A 293 8.18 -11.72 -17.82
CA ALA A 293 9.54 -11.43 -17.38
C ALA A 293 9.61 -10.21 -16.43
N GLU A 294 8.54 -9.40 -16.35
CA GLU A 294 8.46 -8.21 -15.51
C GLU A 294 7.75 -8.50 -14.16
N LEU A 295 7.27 -9.74 -13.96
CA LEU A 295 6.69 -10.15 -12.69
C LEU A 295 7.77 -10.20 -11.61
N ASN A 296 7.51 -9.56 -10.48
CA ASN A 296 8.37 -9.65 -9.29
C ASN A 296 8.09 -10.97 -8.54
N LEU A 297 8.63 -12.08 -9.05
CA LEU A 297 8.52 -13.41 -8.43
C LEU A 297 9.54 -13.62 -7.29
N ASP A 298 10.54 -12.73 -7.20
CA ASP A 298 11.59 -12.76 -6.16
C ASP A 298 11.14 -12.00 -4.89
N LEU A 299 9.90 -11.50 -4.87
CA LEU A 299 9.35 -10.87 -3.68
C LEU A 299 9.38 -11.84 -2.51
N ASP A 300 10.14 -11.47 -1.47
CA ASP A 300 10.23 -12.20 -0.23
C ASP A 300 9.44 -11.49 0.87
N MET A 301 8.50 -12.20 1.47
CA MET A 301 7.71 -11.73 2.61
C MET A 301 7.93 -12.62 3.85
N ASP A 302 8.95 -13.46 3.84
CA ASP A 302 9.27 -14.35 4.94
C ASP A 302 9.86 -13.56 6.13
N PHE A 303 9.58 -14.04 7.31
CA PHE A 303 10.11 -13.49 8.54
C PHE A 303 11.37 -14.22 8.97
N SER A 304 12.43 -13.49 9.28
CA SER A 304 13.63 -14.00 9.91
C SER A 304 13.60 -13.74 11.41
N ALA A 305 13.98 -14.72 12.23
CA ALA A 305 14.04 -14.61 13.68
C ALA A 305 15.30 -13.87 14.13
N PHE A 306 15.13 -12.87 14.99
CA PHE A 306 16.19 -12.13 15.66
C PHE A 306 15.98 -12.15 17.17
N LYS A 307 17.08 -12.19 17.93
CA LYS A 307 17.05 -12.07 19.39
C LYS A 307 17.48 -10.68 19.82
N VAL A 308 16.80 -10.15 20.80
CA VAL A 308 17.21 -8.93 21.48
C VAL A 308 18.53 -9.15 22.20
N VAL A 309 19.52 -8.32 21.92
CA VAL A 309 20.81 -8.28 22.63
C VAL A 309 20.77 -7.26 23.76
N THR A 310 20.31 -6.03 23.43
CA THR A 310 20.07 -4.96 24.40
C THR A 310 18.79 -4.21 24.04
N ASN A 311 18.18 -3.60 25.05
CA ASN A 311 17.07 -2.65 24.89
C ASN A 311 17.37 -1.49 25.85
N GLU A 312 17.93 -0.40 25.29
CA GLU A 312 18.50 0.69 26.07
C GLU A 312 17.67 1.96 25.91
N PRO A 313 16.99 2.44 26.97
CA PRO A 313 16.38 3.76 26.96
C PRO A 313 17.45 4.84 26.71
N VAL A 314 17.23 5.65 25.66
CA VAL A 314 18.16 6.75 25.28
C VAL A 314 17.55 8.12 25.54
N CYS A 315 16.22 8.20 25.63
CA CYS A 315 15.43 9.36 26.05
C CYS A 315 14.22 8.85 26.85
N ASP A 316 13.43 9.76 27.43
CA ASP A 316 12.25 9.40 28.21
C ASP A 316 11.25 8.53 27.44
N ASP A 317 11.13 8.75 26.13
CA ASP A 317 10.17 8.11 25.24
C ASP A 317 10.81 7.38 24.04
N ILE A 318 12.15 7.24 24.01
CA ILE A 318 12.88 6.53 22.95
C ILE A 318 13.79 5.46 23.57
N THR A 319 13.68 4.24 23.07
CA THR A 319 14.63 3.15 23.34
C THR A 319 15.32 2.72 22.05
N VAL A 320 16.56 2.22 22.18
CA VAL A 320 17.29 1.58 21.09
C VAL A 320 17.36 0.08 21.34
N VAL A 321 16.70 -0.67 20.49
CA VAL A 321 16.72 -2.13 20.50
C VAL A 321 17.84 -2.61 19.59
N THR A 322 18.81 -3.36 20.12
CA THR A 322 19.88 -4.01 19.36
C THR A 322 19.55 -5.48 19.19
N LEU A 323 19.63 -5.98 17.97
CA LEU A 323 19.32 -7.35 17.61
C LEU A 323 20.58 -8.13 17.22
N ASN A 324 20.59 -9.45 17.39
CA ASN A 324 21.73 -10.34 17.22
C ASN A 324 22.10 -10.66 15.76
N GLY A 325 21.62 -9.92 14.79
CA GLY A 325 21.84 -10.19 13.38
C GLY A 325 22.08 -8.92 12.58
N ASN A 326 22.30 -9.12 11.30
CA ASN A 326 22.51 -8.07 10.32
C ASN A 326 21.45 -8.20 9.24
N ILE A 327 21.10 -7.10 8.61
CA ILE A 327 20.25 -7.07 7.42
C ILE A 327 20.93 -6.19 6.37
N ASN A 328 20.97 -6.66 5.13
CA ASN A 328 21.48 -5.83 4.05
C ASN A 328 20.38 -4.84 3.64
N ILE A 329 20.49 -3.62 4.10
CA ILE A 329 19.52 -2.55 3.86
C ILE A 329 20.23 -1.34 3.25
N GLN A 330 19.62 -0.75 2.23
CA GLN A 330 20.13 0.47 1.61
C GLN A 330 19.48 1.71 2.23
N PRO A 331 20.12 2.89 2.16
CA PRO A 331 19.53 4.14 2.64
C PRO A 331 18.14 4.38 2.02
N GLY A 332 17.18 4.72 2.87
CA GLY A 332 15.79 4.90 2.47
C GLY A 332 14.93 3.64 2.57
N GLU A 333 15.51 2.45 2.62
CA GLU A 333 14.74 1.24 2.89
C GLU A 333 14.41 1.10 4.39
N TYR A 334 13.45 0.23 4.70
CA TYR A 334 12.98 -0.03 6.06
C TYR A 334 12.60 -1.50 6.24
N VAL A 335 12.42 -1.93 7.46
CA VAL A 335 11.99 -3.29 7.80
C VAL A 335 10.64 -3.28 8.51
N PHE A 336 9.92 -4.41 8.44
CA PHE A 336 8.84 -4.66 9.37
C PHE A 336 9.33 -5.49 10.55
N VAL A 337 8.96 -5.06 11.74
CA VAL A 337 9.13 -5.81 12.99
C VAL A 337 7.81 -6.43 13.37
N TRP A 338 7.79 -7.73 13.56
CA TRP A 338 6.63 -8.49 14.00
C TRP A 338 6.87 -9.10 15.38
N ILE A 339 5.94 -8.88 16.28
CA ILE A 339 5.84 -9.55 17.59
C ILE A 339 4.55 -10.36 17.58
N PRO A 340 4.61 -11.71 17.56
CA PRO A 340 3.43 -12.57 17.52
C PRO A 340 2.42 -12.24 18.62
N GLY A 341 1.15 -12.16 18.25
CA GLY A 341 0.08 -11.78 19.19
C GLY A 341 -0.04 -10.27 19.47
N VAL A 342 1.01 -9.48 19.22
CA VAL A 342 1.01 -8.01 19.39
C VAL A 342 0.73 -7.30 18.10
N GLY A 343 1.45 -7.60 17.02
CA GLY A 343 1.28 -6.96 15.72
C GLY A 343 2.57 -6.82 14.92
N GLU A 344 2.52 -6.01 13.87
CA GLU A 344 3.64 -5.71 12.98
C GLU A 344 3.67 -4.21 12.70
N LYS A 345 4.87 -3.61 12.67
CA LYS A 345 5.07 -2.19 12.31
C LYS A 345 6.36 -1.98 11.50
N PRO A 346 6.37 -0.97 10.61
CA PRO A 346 7.56 -0.58 9.86
C PRO A 346 8.52 0.24 10.73
N PHE A 347 9.84 0.03 10.54
CA PHE A 347 10.90 0.79 11.19
C PHE A 347 12.04 1.07 10.22
N SER A 348 12.50 2.32 10.19
CA SER A 348 13.80 2.66 9.64
C SER A 348 14.89 2.09 10.56
N CYS A 349 15.92 1.50 9.97
CA CYS A 349 17.03 0.96 10.74
C CYS A 349 18.02 2.06 11.11
N LEU A 350 18.40 2.13 12.39
CA LEU A 350 19.46 3.02 12.85
C LEU A 350 20.83 2.53 12.37
N THR A 351 21.08 1.23 12.48
CA THR A 351 22.23 0.53 11.87
C THR A 351 21.78 -0.82 11.32
N ASP A 352 22.54 -1.32 10.36
CA ASP A 352 22.29 -2.59 9.65
C ASP A 352 23.12 -3.76 10.21
N ALA A 353 24.29 -3.46 10.84
CA ALA A 353 25.23 -4.46 11.35
C ALA A 353 25.91 -4.00 12.65
N PRO A 354 25.48 -4.41 13.86
CA PRO A 354 24.25 -5.15 14.15
C PRO A 354 23.00 -4.33 13.84
N LEU A 355 21.88 -5.01 13.59
CA LEU A 355 20.61 -4.34 13.37
C LEU A 355 20.16 -3.62 14.65
N ARG A 356 19.98 -2.30 14.55
CA ARG A 356 19.51 -1.45 15.64
C ARG A 356 18.30 -0.64 15.20
N LEU A 357 17.32 -0.56 16.07
CA LEU A 357 16.05 0.13 15.84
C LEU A 357 15.83 1.17 16.94
N ALA A 358 15.54 2.42 16.54
CA ALA A 358 15.09 3.45 17.46
C ALA A 358 13.56 3.41 17.53
N VAL A 359 13.01 3.18 18.72
CA VAL A 359 11.58 3.00 18.96
C VAL A 359 11.09 4.08 19.88
N ILE A 360 10.09 4.86 19.44
CA ILE A 360 9.36 5.83 20.27
C ILE A 360 8.09 5.18 20.82
N ASP A 361 7.81 5.35 22.11
CA ASP A 361 6.61 4.80 22.77
C ASP A 361 5.37 5.65 22.48
N VAL A 362 4.60 5.24 21.46
CA VAL A 362 3.39 5.96 21.02
C VAL A 362 2.14 5.08 20.94
N GLY A 363 2.24 3.79 21.25
CA GLY A 363 1.08 2.90 21.18
C GLY A 363 1.37 1.45 21.55
N GLN A 364 0.35 0.61 21.45
CA GLN A 364 0.39 -0.78 21.93
C GLN A 364 1.60 -1.58 21.40
N PHE A 365 1.94 -1.45 20.13
CA PHE A 365 3.06 -2.18 19.54
C PHE A 365 4.41 -1.67 20.07
N THR A 366 4.61 -0.36 20.05
CA THR A 366 5.85 0.27 20.54
C THR A 366 6.03 0.10 22.03
N HIS A 367 4.93 0.10 22.82
CA HIS A 367 4.97 -0.25 24.23
C HIS A 367 5.46 -1.70 24.44
N ALA A 368 5.03 -2.65 23.62
CA ALA A 368 5.57 -4.01 23.67
C ALA A 368 7.06 -4.07 23.29
N CYS A 369 7.53 -3.23 22.36
CA CYS A 369 8.96 -3.12 22.05
C CYS A 369 9.77 -2.61 23.25
N TYR A 370 9.24 -1.68 24.03
CA TYR A 370 9.87 -1.19 25.27
C TYR A 370 10.02 -2.28 26.33
N ALA A 371 9.08 -3.22 26.38
CA ALA A 371 9.07 -4.31 27.34
C ALA A 371 9.97 -5.51 26.94
N LEU A 372 10.60 -5.47 25.79
CA LEU A 372 11.50 -6.55 25.35
C LEU A 372 12.74 -6.64 26.24
N GLU A 373 13.10 -7.87 26.60
CA GLU A 373 14.28 -8.18 27.40
C GLU A 373 15.36 -8.87 26.54
N PRO A 374 16.64 -8.79 26.91
CA PRO A 374 17.70 -9.59 26.25
C PRO A 374 17.37 -11.07 26.18
N GLY A 375 17.37 -11.65 24.98
CA GLY A 375 17.00 -13.03 24.70
C GLY A 375 15.61 -13.21 24.12
N ASP A 376 14.73 -12.22 24.21
CA ASP A 376 13.42 -12.23 23.55
C ASP A 376 13.58 -12.32 22.02
N GLU A 377 12.61 -12.95 21.36
CA GLU A 377 12.59 -13.09 19.90
C GLU A 377 11.61 -12.09 19.27
N VAL A 378 12.08 -11.43 18.22
CA VAL A 378 11.28 -10.64 17.29
C VAL A 378 11.52 -11.14 15.88
N TYR A 379 10.58 -10.90 14.99
CA TYR A 379 10.66 -11.38 13.62
C TYR A 379 10.70 -10.21 12.66
N ILE A 380 11.63 -10.26 11.71
CA ILE A 380 11.90 -9.17 10.77
C ILE A 380 11.65 -9.67 9.36
N ARG A 381 10.93 -8.89 8.58
CA ARG A 381 10.85 -9.05 7.12
C ARG A 381 11.26 -7.77 6.42
N GLY A 382 11.83 -7.92 5.25
CA GLY A 382 12.36 -6.82 4.43
C GLY A 382 13.79 -7.11 3.94
N PRO A 383 14.46 -6.12 3.35
CA PRO A 383 14.05 -4.70 3.31
C PRO A 383 12.86 -4.42 2.40
N HIS A 384 12.19 -3.29 2.66
CA HIS A 384 11.09 -2.77 1.88
C HIS A 384 11.32 -1.30 1.53
N GLY A 385 10.59 -0.79 0.56
CA GLY A 385 10.74 0.58 0.07
C GLY A 385 11.68 0.65 -1.13
N ALA A 386 11.89 1.88 -1.61
CA ALA A 386 12.83 2.19 -2.67
C ALA A 386 14.10 2.80 -2.07
N PRO A 387 15.29 2.36 -2.47
CA PRO A 387 16.54 2.97 -2.02
C PRO A 387 16.64 4.41 -2.50
N VAL A 388 17.22 5.26 -1.66
CA VAL A 388 17.56 6.64 -2.00
C VAL A 388 18.94 6.65 -2.65
N LEU A 389 19.03 7.27 -3.82
CA LEU A 389 20.27 7.39 -4.59
C LEU A 389 20.52 8.89 -4.90
N PRO A 390 21.17 9.65 -4.00
CA PRO A 390 21.62 11.00 -4.29
C PRO A 390 22.53 11.01 -5.51
N LYS A 391 22.58 12.15 -6.22
CA LYS A 391 23.54 12.31 -7.31
C LYS A 391 24.98 12.23 -6.79
N ASP A 392 25.89 11.71 -7.60
CA ASP A 392 27.30 11.49 -7.21
C ASP A 392 28.01 12.76 -6.68
N ASP A 393 27.62 13.95 -7.15
CA ASP A 393 28.16 15.25 -6.75
C ASP A 393 27.24 16.02 -5.79
N ALA A 394 26.16 15.41 -5.30
CA ALA A 394 25.21 16.08 -4.43
C ALA A 394 25.86 16.57 -3.13
N HIS A 395 25.46 17.76 -2.71
CA HIS A 395 25.64 18.22 -1.35
C HIS A 395 24.44 17.76 -0.52
N VAL A 396 24.62 16.67 0.23
CA VAL A 396 23.55 16.00 0.97
C VAL A 396 23.27 16.75 2.28
N VAL A 397 22.03 17.21 2.44
CA VAL A 397 21.54 17.88 3.66
C VAL A 397 20.36 17.12 4.22
N CYS A 398 20.53 16.54 5.40
CA CYS A 398 19.51 15.79 6.13
C CYS A 398 18.89 16.65 7.22
N VAL A 399 17.57 16.65 7.35
CA VAL A 399 16.84 17.31 8.45
C VAL A 399 16.06 16.27 9.22
N ALA A 400 16.38 16.10 10.50
CA ALA A 400 15.83 15.04 11.33
C ALA A 400 15.20 15.55 12.63
N GLY A 401 14.10 14.92 13.04
CA GLY A 401 13.47 15.14 14.34
C GLY A 401 13.05 13.83 14.98
N GLY A 402 13.32 13.65 16.28
CA GLY A 402 12.99 12.42 16.97
C GLY A 402 13.56 11.17 16.28
N THR A 403 12.75 10.12 16.13
CA THR A 403 13.18 8.86 15.49
C THR A 403 13.49 8.99 14.00
N GLY A 404 13.16 10.13 13.36
CA GLY A 404 13.56 10.42 11.98
C GLY A 404 15.07 10.41 11.74
N LEU A 405 15.87 10.58 12.81
CA LEU A 405 17.32 10.45 12.75
C LEU A 405 17.77 9.08 12.22
N ALA A 406 17.05 7.99 12.55
CA ALA A 406 17.36 6.65 12.06
C ALA A 406 17.29 6.56 10.53
N ALA A 407 16.30 7.20 9.92
CA ALA A 407 16.13 7.17 8.47
C ALA A 407 17.24 7.92 7.71
N VAL A 408 17.78 9.01 8.29
CA VAL A 408 18.80 9.83 7.63
C VAL A 408 20.24 9.43 7.98
N TYR A 409 20.45 8.70 9.06
CA TYR A 409 21.80 8.30 9.50
C TYR A 409 22.51 7.45 8.44
N GLN A 410 21.86 6.39 7.95
CA GLN A 410 22.47 5.53 6.92
C GLN A 410 22.74 6.30 5.64
N LEU A 411 21.83 7.18 5.24
CA LEU A 411 21.99 8.04 4.06
C LEU A 411 23.22 8.96 4.22
N ALA A 412 23.37 9.61 5.37
CA ALA A 412 24.53 10.45 5.66
C ALA A 412 25.85 9.64 5.70
N ARG A 413 25.82 8.39 6.23
CA ARG A 413 26.97 7.49 6.28
C ARG A 413 27.43 7.08 4.87
N ASP A 414 26.50 6.70 4.01
CA ASP A 414 26.82 6.05 2.73
C ASP A 414 27.09 7.08 1.62
N PHE A 415 26.55 8.29 1.72
CA PHE A 415 26.74 9.35 0.73
C PHE A 415 27.58 10.54 1.22
N GLY A 416 27.97 10.55 2.49
CA GLY A 416 28.99 11.44 3.02
C GLY A 416 30.39 10.89 2.77
N SER A 417 31.39 11.78 2.61
CA SER A 417 32.81 11.43 2.59
C SER A 417 33.59 12.36 3.49
N GLN A 418 34.84 12.00 3.82
CA GLN A 418 35.72 12.87 4.62
C GLN A 418 35.99 14.22 3.92
N GLU A 419 35.97 14.25 2.59
CA GLU A 419 36.18 15.48 1.80
C GLU A 419 34.87 16.27 1.58
N LYS A 420 33.72 15.60 1.60
CA LYS A 420 32.38 16.15 1.43
C LYS A 420 31.42 15.52 2.43
N PRO A 421 31.50 15.88 3.72
CA PRO A 421 30.61 15.30 4.72
C PRO A 421 29.16 15.71 4.44
N ALA A 422 28.24 14.77 4.64
CA ALA A 422 26.83 15.09 4.68
C ALA A 422 26.54 16.03 5.85
N GLN A 423 25.52 16.85 5.73
CA GLN A 423 25.07 17.76 6.79
C GLN A 423 23.84 17.15 7.47
N ILE A 424 23.87 16.98 8.80
CA ILE A 424 22.71 16.51 9.59
C ILE A 424 22.23 17.65 10.49
N PHE A 425 21.02 18.13 10.26
CA PHE A 425 20.30 19.04 11.13
C PHE A 425 19.41 18.24 12.06
N ALA A 426 19.81 18.09 13.32
CA ALA A 426 19.09 17.34 14.35
C ALA A 426 18.29 18.29 15.26
N GLY A 427 16.96 18.22 15.19
CA GLY A 427 16.05 19.04 15.99
C GLY A 427 15.44 18.26 17.14
N ALA A 428 15.41 18.87 18.33
CA ALA A 428 14.73 18.35 19.51
C ALA A 428 14.11 19.47 20.35
N ARG A 429 13.19 19.15 21.27
CA ARG A 429 12.64 20.13 22.23
C ARG A 429 13.70 20.60 23.23
N SER A 430 14.56 19.67 23.66
CA SER A 430 15.59 19.87 24.69
C SER A 430 16.76 18.88 24.49
N ALA A 431 17.90 19.14 25.15
CA ALA A 431 19.12 18.34 25.00
C ALA A 431 18.94 16.86 25.44
N ASP A 432 18.12 16.60 26.44
CA ASP A 432 17.79 15.25 26.94
C ASP A 432 16.95 14.40 25.96
N ARG A 433 16.46 15.02 24.89
CA ARG A 433 15.74 14.38 23.78
C ARG A 433 16.62 14.07 22.57
N LEU A 434 17.90 14.43 22.62
CA LEU A 434 18.88 14.12 21.59
C LEU A 434 19.50 12.74 21.87
N TYR A 435 19.58 11.91 20.87
CA TYR A 435 20.19 10.58 20.97
C TYR A 435 21.07 10.31 19.73
N PHE A 436 22.01 9.40 19.84
CA PHE A 436 22.86 8.95 18.72
C PHE A 436 23.68 10.07 18.04
N ILE A 437 23.89 11.18 18.74
CA ILE A 437 24.54 12.38 18.16
C ILE A 437 26.04 12.18 17.96
N ASP A 438 26.71 11.46 18.84
CA ASP A 438 28.16 11.23 18.74
C ASP A 438 28.48 10.29 17.57
N GLU A 439 27.63 9.30 17.33
CA GLU A 439 27.74 8.43 16.15
C GLU A 439 27.48 9.22 14.85
N CYS A 440 26.52 10.15 14.85
CA CYS A 440 26.29 11.05 13.72
C CYS A 440 27.52 11.94 13.46
N ARG A 441 28.14 12.49 14.50
CA ARG A 441 29.36 13.31 14.38
C ARG A 441 30.57 12.55 13.83
N ALA A 442 30.59 11.22 13.99
CA ALA A 442 31.64 10.40 13.44
C ALA A 442 31.58 10.26 11.90
N ILE A 443 30.42 10.56 11.29
CA ILE A 443 30.17 10.34 9.86
C ILE A 443 29.75 11.58 9.08
N ALA A 444 29.30 12.67 9.76
CA ALA A 444 28.72 13.85 9.15
C ALA A 444 28.98 15.11 9.97
N ASP A 445 28.79 16.27 9.38
CA ASP A 445 28.72 17.53 10.09
C ASP A 445 27.33 17.68 10.73
N VAL A 446 27.29 17.77 12.06
CA VAL A 446 26.02 17.75 12.82
C VAL A 446 25.70 19.12 13.38
N HIS A 447 24.57 19.65 12.99
CA HIS A 447 23.97 20.89 13.46
C HIS A 447 22.81 20.57 14.40
N ILE A 448 23.00 20.83 15.68
CA ILE A 448 21.97 20.59 16.71
C ILE A 448 21.16 21.86 16.91
N ALA A 449 19.83 21.73 17.02
CA ALA A 449 18.94 22.78 17.47
C ALA A 449 17.99 22.26 18.54
N THR A 450 17.83 23.02 19.64
CA THR A 450 16.84 22.71 20.69
C THR A 450 15.92 23.91 20.92
N ASP A 451 14.60 23.62 21.03
CA ASP A 451 13.60 24.69 21.19
C ASP A 451 13.85 25.53 22.46
N ASP A 452 14.35 24.89 23.53
CA ASP A 452 14.66 25.54 24.81
C ASP A 452 16.09 26.12 24.91
N GLY A 453 16.92 25.92 23.88
CA GLY A 453 18.31 26.39 23.86
C GLY A 453 19.28 25.62 24.75
N SER A 454 18.90 24.43 25.25
CA SER A 454 19.75 23.62 26.14
C SER A 454 20.94 22.97 25.42
N ALA A 455 20.90 22.85 24.07
CA ALA A 455 22.03 22.41 23.24
C ALA A 455 21.97 22.99 21.85
N GLY A 456 23.16 23.34 21.30
CA GLY A 456 23.31 23.82 19.93
C GLY A 456 22.65 25.17 19.66
N PHE A 457 21.96 25.27 18.52
CA PHE A 457 21.20 26.46 18.13
C PHE A 457 19.96 26.61 19.04
N ASN A 458 19.76 27.80 19.59
CA ASN A 458 18.57 28.09 20.41
C ASN A 458 17.39 28.44 19.50
N GLY A 459 16.46 27.52 19.31
CA GLY A 459 15.30 27.68 18.44
C GLY A 459 15.04 26.44 17.60
N ARG A 460 14.26 26.62 16.55
CA ARG A 460 13.84 25.51 15.68
C ARG A 460 14.97 25.07 14.75
N VAL A 461 15.01 23.79 14.42
CA VAL A 461 15.97 23.22 13.47
C VAL A 461 15.87 23.88 12.08
N THR A 462 14.70 24.38 11.70
CA THR A 462 14.46 25.12 10.47
C THR A 462 15.14 26.50 10.43
N ASP A 463 15.29 27.14 11.59
CA ASP A 463 16.00 28.44 11.68
C ASP A 463 17.52 28.22 11.59
N ALA A 464 18.02 27.15 12.21
CA ALA A 464 19.41 26.72 12.05
C ALA A 464 19.72 26.35 10.58
N LEU A 465 18.80 25.61 9.93
CA LEU A 465 18.91 25.26 8.51
C LEU A 465 18.98 26.50 7.63
N ARG A 466 18.07 27.47 7.80
CA ARG A 466 18.08 28.73 7.04
C ARG A 466 19.40 29.46 7.21
N SER A 467 19.86 29.62 8.46
CA SER A 467 21.13 30.31 8.76
C SER A 467 22.31 29.64 8.06
N TYR A 468 22.32 28.32 7.94
CA TYR A 468 23.34 27.59 7.20
C TYR A 468 23.23 27.83 5.69
N LEU A 469 22.02 27.70 5.11
CA LEU A 469 21.79 27.85 3.67
C LEU A 469 22.14 29.25 3.18
N ASP A 470 21.94 30.29 3.99
CA ASP A 470 22.36 31.68 3.69
C ASP A 470 23.88 31.82 3.56
N THR A 471 24.69 30.89 4.05
CA THR A 471 26.15 30.91 3.93
C THR A 471 26.67 30.20 2.67
N LEU A 472 25.82 29.41 1.99
CA LEU A 472 26.25 28.64 0.84
C LEU A 472 26.34 29.49 -0.43
N ASP A 473 27.33 29.18 -1.26
CA ASP A 473 27.41 29.76 -2.59
C ASP A 473 26.42 29.12 -3.58
N ALA A 474 26.21 29.79 -4.70
CA ALA A 474 25.26 29.37 -5.72
C ALA A 474 25.60 27.99 -6.35
N GLU A 475 26.91 27.65 -6.42
CA GLU A 475 27.35 26.35 -6.96
C GLU A 475 27.00 25.21 -6.01
N THR A 476 27.23 25.37 -4.72
CA THR A 476 26.88 24.42 -3.69
C THR A 476 25.35 24.26 -3.60
N LEU A 477 24.60 25.35 -3.59
CA LEU A 477 23.13 25.31 -3.61
C LEU A 477 22.59 24.58 -4.85
N ALA A 478 23.22 24.79 -6.01
CA ALA A 478 22.82 24.08 -7.24
C ALA A 478 23.00 22.57 -7.18
N ARG A 479 23.83 22.05 -6.26
CA ARG A 479 24.07 20.62 -6.05
C ARG A 479 23.39 20.07 -4.78
N THR A 480 22.75 20.93 -3.98
CA THR A 480 22.15 20.53 -2.71
C THR A 480 20.90 19.68 -2.94
N GLU A 481 20.84 18.55 -2.26
CA GLU A 481 19.67 17.68 -2.16
C GLU A 481 19.29 17.52 -0.68
N PHE A 482 17.99 17.65 -0.39
CA PHE A 482 17.46 17.59 0.97
C PHE A 482 16.73 16.29 1.24
N TYR A 483 16.94 15.74 2.46
CA TYR A 483 16.31 14.54 2.95
C TYR A 483 15.72 14.80 4.34
N ASN A 484 14.39 14.90 4.42
CA ASN A 484 13.67 15.28 5.61
C ASN A 484 12.98 14.06 6.24
N CYS A 485 13.15 13.83 7.55
CA CYS A 485 12.43 12.79 8.28
C CYS A 485 12.17 13.20 9.74
N GLY A 486 10.94 13.06 10.20
CA GLY A 486 10.53 13.42 11.55
C GLY A 486 9.05 13.79 11.63
N PRO A 487 8.64 14.55 12.64
CA PRO A 487 7.27 15.03 12.76
C PRO A 487 6.82 15.81 11.52
N GLU A 488 5.64 15.50 10.99
CA GLU A 488 5.11 16.11 9.75
C GLU A 488 5.14 17.65 9.77
N PRO A 489 4.76 18.36 10.88
CA PRO A 489 4.89 19.83 10.91
C PRO A 489 6.33 20.34 10.77
N MET A 490 7.33 19.60 11.26
CA MET A 490 8.74 19.93 11.09
C MET A 490 9.17 19.75 9.63
N ILE A 491 8.76 18.65 9.00
CA ILE A 491 9.05 18.36 7.58
C ILE A 491 8.51 19.51 6.71
N HIS A 492 7.24 19.88 6.86
CA HIS A 492 6.65 20.97 6.07
C HIS A 492 7.31 22.31 6.31
N ALA A 493 7.73 22.60 7.55
CA ALA A 493 8.49 23.81 7.86
C ALA A 493 9.90 23.79 7.22
N ALA A 494 10.57 22.64 7.19
CA ALA A 494 11.85 22.47 6.52
C ALA A 494 11.71 22.66 5.00
N GLU A 495 10.72 22.04 4.37
CA GLU A 495 10.42 22.21 2.96
C GLU A 495 10.12 23.66 2.59
N ALA A 496 9.39 24.38 3.45
CA ALA A 496 9.11 25.79 3.23
C ALA A 496 10.40 26.64 3.20
N VAL A 497 11.36 26.33 4.07
CA VAL A 497 12.69 26.98 4.05
C VAL A 497 13.45 26.58 2.80
N GLN A 498 13.50 25.30 2.45
CA GLN A 498 14.27 24.75 1.33
C GLN A 498 13.82 25.31 -0.03
N ARG A 499 12.51 25.56 -0.20
CA ARG A 499 11.93 26.16 -1.44
C ARG A 499 12.47 27.55 -1.77
N ASP A 500 12.99 28.29 -0.79
CA ASP A 500 13.61 29.58 -1.04
C ASP A 500 15.00 29.45 -1.71
N PHE A 501 15.60 28.26 -1.68
CA PHE A 501 16.98 28.01 -2.12
C PHE A 501 17.11 27.03 -3.27
N VAL A 502 16.23 26.03 -3.38
CA VAL A 502 16.31 24.97 -4.40
C VAL A 502 14.94 24.66 -4.99
N GLU A 503 14.97 24.05 -6.18
CA GLU A 503 13.76 23.53 -6.83
C GLU A 503 13.16 22.34 -6.05
N PRO A 504 11.83 22.19 -6.03
CA PRO A 504 11.15 21.10 -5.33
C PRO A 504 11.68 19.70 -5.69
N ALA A 505 12.16 19.50 -6.93
CA ALA A 505 12.74 18.24 -7.41
C ALA A 505 13.97 17.76 -6.61
N LYS A 506 14.53 18.58 -5.73
CA LYS A 506 15.68 18.29 -4.88
C LYS A 506 15.33 18.10 -3.40
N MET A 507 14.06 18.08 -3.09
CA MET A 507 13.57 17.93 -1.71
C MET A 507 12.84 16.59 -1.60
N PHE A 508 13.32 15.73 -0.72
CA PHE A 508 12.78 14.40 -0.48
C PHE A 508 12.36 14.28 0.99
N SER A 509 11.14 13.85 1.22
CA SER A 509 10.59 13.76 2.56
C SER A 509 10.00 12.38 2.85
N ALA A 510 10.35 11.83 4.00
CA ALA A 510 9.75 10.61 4.52
C ALA A 510 8.66 10.99 5.55
N ILE A 511 7.42 11.09 5.07
CA ILE A 511 6.24 11.35 5.89
C ILE A 511 5.68 10.02 6.36
N ASP A 512 5.26 9.96 7.62
CA ASP A 512 4.68 8.74 8.22
C ASP A 512 3.27 8.49 7.72
N TYR A 513 3.16 7.64 6.70
CA TYR A 513 1.89 7.12 6.21
C TYR A 513 1.61 5.74 6.80
N THR A 514 0.35 5.46 7.12
CA THR A 514 -0.06 4.14 7.60
C THR A 514 0.35 3.04 6.64
N THR A 515 1.39 2.29 6.95
CA THR A 515 1.90 1.21 6.12
C THR A 515 1.45 -0.14 6.68
N LYS A 516 0.75 -0.96 5.86
CA LYS A 516 0.17 -2.25 6.29
C LYS A 516 0.79 -3.45 5.57
N CYS A 517 0.76 -3.51 4.23
CA CYS A 517 1.25 -4.68 3.49
C CYS A 517 2.76 -4.63 3.20
N GLY A 518 3.33 -3.45 3.01
CA GLY A 518 4.74 -3.27 2.64
C GLY A 518 5.06 -3.52 1.16
N VAL A 519 4.09 -3.95 0.36
CA VAL A 519 4.29 -4.45 -1.02
C VAL A 519 3.37 -3.79 -2.06
N GLY A 520 2.90 -2.57 -1.79
CA GLY A 520 2.16 -1.75 -2.74
C GLY A 520 0.71 -2.17 -3.02
N ILE A 521 0.18 -3.20 -2.35
CA ILE A 521 -1.12 -3.79 -2.72
C ILE A 521 -2.29 -3.14 -2.00
N CYS A 522 -2.20 -2.88 -0.69
CA CYS A 522 -3.37 -2.48 0.10
C CYS A 522 -3.74 -0.99 -0.05
N GLY A 523 -2.84 -0.15 -0.59
CA GLY A 523 -3.03 1.28 -0.81
C GLY A 523 -3.20 2.14 0.45
N ALA A 524 -2.96 1.57 1.64
CA ALA A 524 -3.11 2.31 2.91
C ALA A 524 -2.08 3.45 3.07
N CYS A 525 -0.91 3.31 2.41
CA CYS A 525 0.18 4.28 2.46
C CYS A 525 0.18 5.26 1.28
N ALA A 526 -1.01 5.58 0.74
CA ALA A 526 -1.15 6.52 -0.37
C ALA A 526 -0.76 7.94 0.02
N SER A 527 0.15 8.56 -0.73
CA SER A 527 0.44 9.99 -0.64
C SER A 527 -0.62 10.83 -1.37
N PRO A 528 -0.66 12.15 -1.15
CA PRO A 528 -1.59 13.05 -1.85
C PRO A 528 -1.47 13.02 -3.38
N ASP A 529 -0.28 12.71 -3.91
CA ASP A 529 -0.02 12.58 -5.35
C ASP A 529 -0.21 11.15 -5.89
N GLY A 530 -0.72 10.22 -5.06
CA GLY A 530 -1.07 8.87 -5.45
C GLY A 530 0.11 7.88 -5.52
N ARG A 531 1.28 8.20 -4.97
CA ARG A 531 2.36 7.23 -4.76
C ARG A 531 2.06 6.35 -3.55
N ARG A 532 2.57 5.12 -3.57
CA ARG A 532 2.44 4.15 -2.47
C ARG A 532 3.77 4.07 -1.75
N ILE A 533 3.88 4.73 -0.61
CA ILE A 533 5.13 4.95 0.11
C ILE A 533 5.92 3.66 0.37
N CYS A 534 5.24 2.54 0.56
CA CYS A 534 5.88 1.26 0.83
C CYS A 534 6.63 0.65 -0.37
N VAL A 535 6.45 1.16 -1.58
CA VAL A 535 7.15 0.70 -2.80
C VAL A 535 7.73 1.85 -3.64
N ASP A 536 7.17 3.07 -3.53
CA ASP A 536 7.64 4.25 -4.25
C ASP A 536 8.57 5.13 -3.38
N GLY A 537 8.65 4.88 -2.04
CA GLY A 537 9.39 5.64 -1.05
C GLY A 537 10.13 4.76 -0.04
N PRO A 538 10.40 5.24 1.18
CA PRO A 538 9.68 6.28 1.94
C PRO A 538 10.05 7.72 1.60
N PHE A 539 11.28 8.00 1.15
CA PHE A 539 11.65 9.33 0.73
C PHE A 539 11.05 9.63 -0.63
N ILE A 540 10.07 10.50 -0.66
CA ILE A 540 9.43 10.95 -1.90
C ILE A 540 9.66 12.43 -2.11
N ASN A 541 9.78 12.81 -3.37
CA ASN A 541 9.82 14.20 -3.76
C ASN A 541 8.40 14.79 -3.64
N THR A 542 8.22 15.77 -2.78
CA THR A 542 6.94 16.48 -2.61
C THR A 542 6.90 17.66 -3.55
N GLN A 543 6.13 17.55 -4.63
CA GLN A 543 5.90 18.63 -5.60
C GLN A 543 4.93 19.69 -5.07
#